data_50e4a51d6a31aad7adc0aa302793d0cc
#
_entry.id   50e4a51d6a31aad7adc0aa302793d0cc
#
_cell.length_a   1.000
_cell.length_b   1.000
_cell.length_c   1.000
_cell.angle_alpha   90.00
_cell.angle_beta   90.00
_cell.angle_gamma   90.00
#
_symmetry.space_group_name_H-M   'P 1'
#
loop_
_entity.id
_entity.type
_entity.pdbx_description
1 polymer ?
#
loop_
_entity_poly.entity_id
_entity_poly.type
_entity_poly.pdbx_seq_one_letter_code
_entity_poly.pdbx_strand_id
1 'polypeptide(L)'
;MDVTQLIDDVIDREGGYVDHPADRGGATRYGITQAVARAEGYTQAMRDLPRTLAARIYRRRYWQIPNFDRVATRAPTLAAELFDTGVNMGPAVAATFLQRVLNALNRQQRDWPDLTVDANIGPQTLAALDALLVTRGPAAETVLVKAINALQGERYLRLAETRPANEAFLYGWLAGRTA
;
A
#
# COMPACT_ATOMS: atom_id res chain seq x y z
N MET A 1 0.53 9.54 -14.02
CA MET A 1 -0.10 8.33 -13.44
C MET A 1 -1.57 8.62 -13.16
N ASP A 2 -2.47 7.76 -13.59
CA ASP A 2 -3.92 7.89 -13.30
C ASP A 2 -4.29 6.95 -12.14
N VAL A 3 -4.67 7.53 -11.02
CA VAL A 3 -5.13 6.77 -9.84
C VAL A 3 -6.38 5.94 -10.13
N THR A 4 -7.21 6.34 -11.07
CA THR A 4 -8.40 5.58 -11.48
C THR A 4 -7.98 4.25 -12.09
N GLN A 5 -6.98 4.29 -12.98
CA GLN A 5 -6.44 3.06 -13.58
C GLN A 5 -5.81 2.14 -12.53
N LEU A 6 -5.02 2.67 -11.58
CA LEU A 6 -4.45 1.86 -10.50
C LEU A 6 -5.53 1.14 -9.67
N ILE A 7 -6.62 1.84 -9.35
CA ILE A 7 -7.73 1.26 -8.60
C ILE A 7 -8.47 0.22 -9.44
N ASP A 8 -8.69 0.48 -10.72
CA ASP A 8 -9.35 -0.46 -11.62
C ASP A 8 -8.53 -1.75 -11.79
N ASP A 9 -7.21 -1.63 -11.93
CA ASP A 9 -6.29 -2.77 -12.01
C ASP A 9 -6.33 -3.64 -10.75
N VAL A 10 -6.43 -3.02 -9.56
CA VAL A 10 -6.60 -3.75 -8.30
C VAL A 10 -7.94 -4.47 -8.26
N ILE A 11 -9.03 -3.79 -8.60
CA ILE A 11 -10.38 -4.38 -8.60
C ILE A 11 -10.47 -5.56 -9.56
N ASP A 12 -9.84 -5.47 -10.72
CA ASP A 12 -9.82 -6.55 -11.72
C ASP A 12 -8.98 -7.75 -11.25
N ARG A 13 -7.88 -7.50 -10.57
CA ARG A 13 -6.99 -8.52 -9.98
C ARG A 13 -7.64 -9.25 -8.80
N GLU A 14 -8.32 -8.52 -7.92
CA GLU A 14 -9.01 -9.09 -6.75
C GLU A 14 -10.27 -9.88 -7.12
N GLY A 15 -10.83 -9.64 -8.29
CA GLY A 15 -11.84 -10.47 -8.90
C GLY A 15 -13.25 -10.34 -8.32
N GLY A 16 -14.07 -11.39 -8.54
CA GLY A 16 -15.48 -11.40 -8.27
C GLY A 16 -15.87 -11.62 -6.80
N TYR A 17 -17.09 -12.15 -6.64
CA TYR A 17 -17.63 -12.50 -5.33
C TYR A 17 -17.06 -13.83 -4.83
N VAL A 18 -16.58 -13.84 -3.59
CA VAL A 18 -16.12 -15.03 -2.87
C VAL A 18 -16.81 -15.08 -1.51
N ASP A 19 -17.36 -16.26 -1.17
CA ASP A 19 -17.97 -16.53 0.13
C ASP A 19 -17.61 -17.96 0.51
N HIS A 20 -16.58 -18.12 1.32
CA HIS A 20 -16.10 -19.43 1.73
C HIS A 20 -16.37 -19.61 3.23
N PRO A 21 -17.08 -20.70 3.64
CA PRO A 21 -17.46 -20.92 5.04
C PRO A 21 -16.29 -20.96 6.03
N ALA A 22 -15.09 -21.32 5.56
CA ALA A 22 -13.89 -21.33 6.38
C ALA A 22 -13.19 -19.95 6.49
N ASP A 23 -13.65 -18.96 5.73
CA ASP A 23 -13.08 -17.60 5.79
C ASP A 23 -13.73 -16.79 6.91
N ARG A 24 -12.97 -16.55 7.96
CA ARG A 24 -13.42 -15.73 9.10
C ARG A 24 -13.72 -14.27 8.73
N GLY A 25 -13.27 -13.80 7.57
CA GLY A 25 -13.50 -12.46 7.05
C GLY A 25 -14.91 -12.27 6.44
N GLY A 26 -15.66 -13.36 6.24
CA GLY A 26 -16.96 -13.34 5.59
C GLY A 26 -16.88 -13.09 4.07
N ALA A 27 -18.05 -12.88 3.47
CA ALA A 27 -18.15 -12.64 2.04
C ALA A 27 -17.32 -11.43 1.58
N THR A 28 -16.62 -11.59 0.46
CA THR A 28 -15.85 -10.54 -0.20
C THR A 28 -16.30 -10.33 -1.64
N ARG A 29 -16.15 -9.11 -2.14
CA ARG A 29 -16.29 -8.80 -3.56
C ARG A 29 -15.30 -7.69 -3.92
N TYR A 30 -14.58 -7.89 -5.03
CA TYR A 30 -13.57 -6.94 -5.46
C TYR A 30 -12.50 -6.68 -4.38
N GLY A 31 -12.12 -7.69 -3.57
CA GLY A 31 -11.22 -7.54 -2.42
C GLY A 31 -11.81 -6.79 -1.22
N ILE A 32 -13.04 -6.26 -1.32
CA ILE A 32 -13.71 -5.58 -0.21
C ILE A 32 -14.45 -6.60 0.65
N THR A 33 -14.06 -6.72 1.93
CA THR A 33 -14.75 -7.58 2.90
C THR A 33 -16.09 -7.00 3.31
N GLN A 34 -17.00 -7.86 3.77
CA GLN A 34 -18.30 -7.42 4.29
C GLN A 34 -18.16 -6.39 5.41
N ALA A 35 -17.20 -6.59 6.32
CA ALA A 35 -16.95 -5.65 7.42
C ALA A 35 -16.59 -4.25 6.90
N VAL A 36 -15.71 -4.18 5.89
CA VAL A 36 -15.35 -2.90 5.26
C VAL A 36 -16.53 -2.27 4.54
N ALA A 37 -17.30 -3.05 3.78
CA ALA A 37 -18.49 -2.55 3.10
C ALA A 37 -19.54 -1.98 4.09
N ARG A 38 -19.77 -2.68 5.22
CA ARG A 38 -20.67 -2.21 6.29
C ARG A 38 -20.20 -0.91 6.93
N ALA A 39 -18.90 -0.77 7.19
CA ALA A 39 -18.29 0.45 7.73
C ALA A 39 -18.42 1.65 6.77
N GLU A 40 -18.57 1.41 5.46
CA GLU A 40 -18.81 2.41 4.42
C GLU A 40 -20.31 2.62 4.11
N GLY A 41 -21.19 2.04 4.95
CA GLY A 41 -22.64 2.23 4.87
C GLY A 41 -23.37 1.30 3.89
N TYR A 42 -22.70 0.32 3.30
CA TYR A 42 -23.33 -0.64 2.40
C TYR A 42 -24.02 -1.75 3.20
N THR A 43 -25.34 -1.86 3.08
CA THR A 43 -26.15 -2.81 3.87
C THR A 43 -26.74 -3.97 3.06
N GLN A 44 -26.59 -3.96 1.75
CA GLN A 44 -27.13 -4.98 0.85
C GLN A 44 -26.23 -6.25 0.78
N ALA A 45 -26.63 -7.26 0.02
CA ALA A 45 -25.87 -8.47 -0.15
C ALA A 45 -24.51 -8.21 -0.84
N MET A 46 -23.44 -8.81 -0.34
CA MET A 46 -22.09 -8.56 -0.87
C MET A 46 -21.95 -8.95 -2.34
N ARG A 47 -22.72 -9.95 -2.82
CA ARG A 47 -22.75 -10.30 -4.25
C ARG A 47 -23.18 -9.16 -5.17
N ASP A 48 -23.91 -8.19 -4.62
CA ASP A 48 -24.46 -7.05 -5.37
C ASP A 48 -23.67 -5.76 -5.14
N LEU A 49 -22.52 -5.82 -4.44
CA LEU A 49 -21.66 -4.67 -4.21
C LEU A 49 -21.28 -4.03 -5.55
N PRO A 50 -21.65 -2.75 -5.81
CA PRO A 50 -21.30 -2.10 -7.07
C PRO A 50 -19.78 -1.87 -7.20
N ARG A 51 -19.22 -2.11 -8.40
CA ARG A 51 -17.81 -1.79 -8.71
C ARG A 51 -17.45 -0.33 -8.37
N THR A 52 -18.37 0.59 -8.65
CA THR A 52 -18.19 2.02 -8.34
C THR A 52 -18.04 2.29 -6.84
N LEU A 53 -18.73 1.51 -6.01
CA LEU A 53 -18.58 1.60 -4.55
C LEU A 53 -17.23 1.03 -4.10
N ALA A 54 -16.80 -0.11 -4.66
CA ALA A 54 -15.49 -0.67 -4.41
C ALA A 54 -14.38 0.34 -4.78
N ALA A 55 -14.45 0.95 -5.96
CA ALA A 55 -13.50 1.98 -6.40
C ALA A 55 -13.46 3.19 -5.45
N ARG A 56 -14.62 3.65 -4.95
CA ARG A 56 -14.70 4.72 -3.95
C ARG A 56 -14.05 4.33 -2.62
N ILE A 57 -14.23 3.08 -2.18
CA ILE A 57 -13.63 2.56 -0.95
C ILE A 57 -12.11 2.51 -1.10
N TYR A 58 -11.58 1.98 -2.21
CA TYR A 58 -10.15 1.96 -2.49
C TYR A 58 -9.57 3.37 -2.51
N ARG A 59 -10.19 4.29 -3.24
CA ARG A 59 -9.74 5.70 -3.31
C ARG A 59 -9.69 6.34 -1.93
N ARG A 60 -10.72 6.16 -1.11
CA ARG A 60 -10.76 6.75 0.22
C ARG A 60 -9.78 6.10 1.18
N ARG A 61 -9.83 4.76 1.35
CA ARG A 61 -9.13 4.04 2.41
C ARG A 61 -7.66 3.77 2.12
N TYR A 62 -7.32 3.53 0.86
CA TYR A 62 -5.98 3.12 0.46
C TYR A 62 -5.20 4.19 -0.29
N TRP A 63 -5.82 5.32 -0.62
CA TRP A 63 -5.17 6.42 -1.32
C TRP A 63 -5.23 7.74 -0.55
N GLN A 64 -6.43 8.23 -0.19
CA GLN A 64 -6.61 9.55 0.43
C GLN A 64 -6.29 9.53 1.93
N ILE A 65 -6.88 8.60 2.71
CA ILE A 65 -6.65 8.54 4.17
C ILE A 65 -5.17 8.38 4.50
N PRO A 66 -4.38 7.50 3.82
CA PRO A 66 -2.95 7.39 4.11
C PRO A 66 -2.10 8.51 3.50
N ASN A 67 -2.70 9.53 2.86
CA ASN A 67 -2.04 10.65 2.18
C ASN A 67 -1.13 10.24 0.99
N PHE A 68 -1.41 9.11 0.33
CA PHE A 68 -0.66 8.71 -0.88
C PHE A 68 -0.94 9.65 -2.05
N ASP A 69 -2.10 10.30 -2.09
CA ASP A 69 -2.42 11.40 -3.01
C ASP A 69 -1.43 12.58 -2.87
N ARG A 70 -1.02 12.91 -1.64
CA ARG A 70 -0.01 13.94 -1.37
C ARG A 70 1.39 13.50 -1.76
N VAL A 71 1.72 12.22 -1.62
CA VAL A 71 2.97 11.66 -2.15
C VAL A 71 2.97 11.73 -3.68
N ALA A 72 1.84 11.44 -4.33
CA ALA A 72 1.71 11.42 -5.79
C ALA A 72 1.99 12.78 -6.45
N THR A 73 1.74 13.88 -5.75
CA THR A 73 2.08 15.24 -6.26
C THR A 73 3.59 15.50 -6.30
N ARG A 74 4.41 14.65 -5.69
CA ARG A 74 5.87 14.76 -5.54
C ARG A 74 6.61 13.66 -6.29
N ALA A 75 6.15 12.44 -6.08
CA ALA A 75 6.76 11.20 -6.52
C ALA A 75 5.64 10.21 -6.94
N PRO A 76 5.13 10.33 -8.17
CA PRO A 76 3.96 9.56 -8.61
C PRO A 76 4.21 8.05 -8.68
N THR A 77 5.41 7.61 -9.04
CA THR A 77 5.77 6.18 -9.10
C THR A 77 5.87 5.59 -7.70
N LEU A 78 6.46 6.36 -6.76
CA LEU A 78 6.48 5.97 -5.35
C LEU A 78 5.08 5.85 -4.77
N ALA A 79 4.18 6.77 -5.09
CA ALA A 79 2.80 6.73 -4.61
C ALA A 79 2.05 5.49 -5.12
N ALA A 80 2.29 5.07 -6.36
CA ALA A 80 1.73 3.83 -6.91
C ALA A 80 2.25 2.61 -6.14
N GLU A 81 3.54 2.57 -5.86
CA GLU A 81 4.16 1.49 -5.07
C GLU A 81 3.62 1.43 -3.64
N LEU A 82 3.46 2.58 -2.99
CA LEU A 82 2.86 2.66 -1.66
C LEU A 82 1.39 2.22 -1.66
N PHE A 83 0.66 2.52 -2.72
CA PHE A 83 -0.72 2.07 -2.89
C PHE A 83 -0.78 0.55 -3.04
N ASP A 84 0.04 -0.05 -3.92
CA ASP A 84 0.09 -1.51 -4.09
C ASP A 84 0.51 -2.20 -2.78
N THR A 85 1.59 -1.75 -2.14
CA THR A 85 1.99 -2.22 -0.80
C THR A 85 0.86 -2.06 0.22
N GLY A 86 0.15 -0.93 0.20
CA GLY A 86 -0.97 -0.63 1.09
C GLY A 86 -2.17 -1.55 0.90
N VAL A 87 -2.50 -1.90 -0.34
CA VAL A 87 -3.57 -2.87 -0.63
C VAL A 87 -3.20 -4.25 -0.10
N ASN A 88 -1.94 -4.67 -0.25
CA ASN A 88 -1.47 -6.00 0.12
C ASN A 88 -1.20 -6.20 1.60
N MET A 89 -0.57 -5.22 2.24
CA MET A 89 -0.04 -5.33 3.61
C MET A 89 -0.71 -4.37 4.59
N GLY A 90 -1.59 -3.52 4.09
CA GLY A 90 -2.21 -2.42 4.82
C GLY A 90 -1.46 -1.09 4.67
N PRO A 91 -2.20 0.04 4.57
CA PRO A 91 -1.60 1.36 4.35
C PRO A 91 -0.62 1.79 5.45
N ALA A 92 -0.84 1.38 6.69
CA ALA A 92 0.06 1.65 7.81
C ALA A 92 1.45 1.02 7.62
N VAL A 93 1.51 -0.18 7.02
CA VAL A 93 2.79 -0.85 6.71
C VAL A 93 3.53 -0.09 5.61
N ALA A 94 2.85 0.32 4.55
CA ALA A 94 3.44 1.11 3.48
C ALA A 94 4.00 2.44 3.99
N ALA A 95 3.25 3.15 4.84
CA ALA A 95 3.70 4.39 5.47
C ALA A 95 4.93 4.15 6.38
N THR A 96 4.92 3.07 7.17
CA THR A 96 6.06 2.67 8.00
C THR A 96 7.31 2.40 7.16
N PHE A 97 7.16 1.73 6.02
CA PHE A 97 8.29 1.47 5.10
C PHE A 97 8.86 2.79 4.59
N LEU A 98 8.02 3.70 4.12
CA LEU A 98 8.47 5.02 3.66
C LEU A 98 9.24 5.78 4.75
N GLN A 99 8.70 5.87 5.95
CA GLN A 99 9.35 6.58 7.06
C GLN A 99 10.71 5.95 7.43
N ARG A 100 10.78 4.62 7.49
CA ARG A 100 12.04 3.90 7.74
C ARG A 100 13.09 4.17 6.66
N VAL A 101 12.69 4.14 5.39
CA VAL A 101 13.60 4.41 4.26
C VAL A 101 14.09 5.86 4.30
N LEU A 102 13.20 6.82 4.56
CA LEU A 102 13.59 8.23 4.70
C LEU A 102 14.60 8.43 5.83
N ASN A 103 14.39 7.82 7.01
CA ASN A 103 15.35 7.89 8.12
C ASN A 103 16.71 7.26 7.75
N ALA A 104 16.72 6.14 7.02
CA ALA A 104 17.96 5.51 6.60
C ALA A 104 18.76 6.32 5.54
N LEU A 105 18.08 7.21 4.81
CA LEU A 105 18.67 8.01 3.72
C LEU A 105 19.09 9.43 4.12
N ASN A 106 18.79 9.88 5.35
CA ASN A 106 19.01 11.25 5.82
C ASN A 106 20.47 11.60 6.20
N ARG A 107 21.41 10.66 6.01
CA ARG A 107 22.83 10.80 6.31
C ARG A 107 23.10 11.26 7.75
N GLN A 108 22.58 10.52 8.72
CA GLN A 108 22.71 10.85 10.17
C GLN A 108 22.09 12.22 10.49
N GLN A 109 20.87 12.45 10.02
CA GLN A 109 20.11 13.68 10.21
C GLN A 109 20.74 14.96 9.59
N ARG A 110 21.70 14.78 8.71
CA ARG A 110 22.36 15.91 8.03
C ARG A 110 21.42 16.62 7.05
N ASP A 111 20.57 15.86 6.38
CA ASP A 111 19.69 16.40 5.33
C ASP A 111 18.30 16.77 5.86
N TRP A 112 17.79 15.99 6.82
CA TRP A 112 16.56 16.24 7.59
C TRP A 112 16.60 15.43 8.89
N PRO A 113 15.87 15.85 9.95
CA PRO A 113 15.81 15.09 11.20
C PRO A 113 15.11 13.75 11.04
N ASP A 114 15.41 12.77 11.92
CA ASP A 114 14.71 11.51 11.96
C ASP A 114 13.21 11.70 12.19
N LEU A 115 12.43 10.98 11.40
CA LEU A 115 10.99 10.89 11.55
C LEU A 115 10.63 9.91 12.67
N THR A 116 9.60 10.22 13.44
CA THR A 116 8.91 9.20 14.22
C THR A 116 8.24 8.22 13.26
N VAL A 117 8.52 6.93 13.42
CA VAL A 117 7.92 5.87 12.59
C VAL A 117 6.55 5.52 13.19
N ASP A 118 5.55 6.32 12.90
CA ASP A 118 4.19 6.26 13.46
C ASP A 118 3.13 5.77 12.46
N ALA A 119 3.57 5.35 11.28
CA ALA A 119 2.69 4.92 10.18
C ALA A 119 1.77 6.04 9.64
N ASN A 120 2.08 7.32 9.90
CA ASN A 120 1.29 8.45 9.43
C ASN A 120 2.12 9.34 8.48
N ILE A 121 1.71 9.44 7.22
CA ILE A 121 2.34 10.34 6.25
C ILE A 121 1.80 11.77 6.47
N GLY A 122 2.36 12.42 7.50
CA GLY A 122 2.06 13.80 7.85
C GLY A 122 3.01 14.82 7.20
N PRO A 123 2.90 16.10 7.60
CA PRO A 123 3.74 17.16 7.06
C PRO A 123 5.25 16.90 7.19
N GLN A 124 5.70 16.29 8.29
CA GLN A 124 7.11 15.96 8.50
C GLN A 124 7.61 14.92 7.52
N THR A 125 6.83 13.85 7.29
CA THR A 125 7.17 12.81 6.31
C THR A 125 7.23 13.38 4.89
N LEU A 126 6.27 14.24 4.52
CA LEU A 126 6.27 14.90 3.22
C LEU A 126 7.44 15.88 3.06
N ALA A 127 7.81 16.62 4.10
CA ALA A 127 8.97 17.50 4.06
C ALA A 127 10.30 16.73 3.91
N ALA A 128 10.43 15.58 4.59
CA ALA A 128 11.59 14.70 4.43
C ALA A 128 11.67 14.12 3.00
N LEU A 129 10.53 13.76 2.42
CA LEU A 129 10.45 13.32 1.02
C LEU A 129 10.88 14.46 0.08
N ASP A 130 10.37 15.67 0.26
CA ASP A 130 10.75 16.84 -0.54
C ASP A 130 12.26 17.10 -0.44
N ALA A 131 12.83 17.04 0.77
CA ALA A 131 14.27 17.22 1.00
C ALA A 131 15.11 16.12 0.30
N LEU A 132 14.67 14.87 0.34
CA LEU A 132 15.34 13.78 -0.39
C LEU A 132 15.31 14.02 -1.90
N LEU A 133 14.15 14.34 -2.47
CA LEU A 133 14.01 14.59 -3.91
C LEU A 133 14.90 15.75 -4.39
N VAL A 134 14.98 16.82 -3.61
CA VAL A 134 15.88 17.96 -3.90
C VAL A 134 17.34 17.54 -3.79
N THR A 135 17.72 16.84 -2.72
CA THR A 135 19.13 16.51 -2.43
C THR A 135 19.69 15.46 -3.39
N ARG A 136 18.88 14.50 -3.83
CA ARG A 136 19.31 13.36 -4.66
C ARG A 136 18.90 13.46 -6.13
N GLY A 137 18.05 14.42 -6.45
CA GLY A 137 17.63 14.68 -7.83
C GLY A 137 16.77 13.55 -8.44
N PRO A 138 16.74 13.44 -9.78
CA PRO A 138 15.78 12.60 -10.51
C PRO A 138 15.82 11.11 -10.18
N ALA A 139 16.96 10.59 -9.72
CA ALA A 139 17.10 9.17 -9.37
C ALA A 139 16.47 8.82 -8.01
N ALA A 140 16.12 9.82 -7.19
CA ALA A 140 15.64 9.61 -5.81
C ALA A 140 14.39 8.75 -5.74
N GLU A 141 13.41 9.02 -6.59
CA GLU A 141 12.15 8.27 -6.64
C GLU A 141 12.39 6.79 -6.95
N THR A 142 13.22 6.48 -7.94
CA THR A 142 13.57 5.10 -8.29
C THR A 142 14.26 4.37 -7.13
N VAL A 143 15.12 5.06 -6.38
CA VAL A 143 15.79 4.48 -5.21
C VAL A 143 14.78 4.19 -4.10
N LEU A 144 13.82 5.10 -3.87
CA LEU A 144 12.74 4.89 -2.90
C LEU A 144 11.89 3.66 -3.27
N VAL A 145 11.45 3.56 -4.52
CA VAL A 145 10.66 2.40 -5.00
C VAL A 145 11.43 1.10 -4.78
N LYS A 146 12.71 1.03 -5.16
CA LYS A 146 13.55 -0.15 -4.91
C LYS A 146 13.65 -0.51 -3.43
N ALA A 147 13.78 0.48 -2.56
CA ALA A 147 13.86 0.25 -1.12
C ALA A 147 12.53 -0.25 -0.54
N ILE A 148 11.39 0.28 -1.00
CA ILE A 148 10.06 -0.21 -0.61
C ILE A 148 9.87 -1.67 -1.07
N ASN A 149 10.22 -2.00 -2.32
CA ASN A 149 10.13 -3.36 -2.85
C ASN A 149 11.02 -4.34 -2.07
N ALA A 150 12.22 -3.93 -1.66
CA ALA A 150 13.09 -4.76 -0.82
C ALA A 150 12.48 -5.05 0.55
N LEU A 151 11.86 -4.05 1.19
CA LEU A 151 11.16 -4.23 2.46
C LEU A 151 9.90 -5.10 2.31
N GLN A 152 9.20 -4.99 1.19
CA GLN A 152 8.05 -5.82 0.87
C GLN A 152 8.48 -7.28 0.69
N GLY A 153 9.54 -7.54 -0.06
CA GLY A 153 10.12 -8.89 -0.25
C GLY A 153 10.58 -9.50 1.08
N GLU A 154 11.30 -8.74 1.91
CA GLU A 154 11.70 -9.19 3.25
C GLU A 154 10.48 -9.58 4.11
N ARG A 155 9.43 -8.77 4.07
CA ARG A 155 8.22 -9.05 4.82
C ARG A 155 7.52 -10.33 4.34
N TYR A 156 7.50 -10.61 3.04
CA TYR A 156 6.94 -11.86 2.53
C TYR A 156 7.74 -13.08 3.01
N LEU A 157 9.07 -13.01 2.99
CA LEU A 157 9.93 -14.06 3.53
C LEU A 157 9.63 -14.31 5.00
N ARG A 158 9.58 -13.26 5.83
CA ARG A 158 9.26 -13.36 7.25
C ARG A 158 7.87 -13.95 7.52
N LEU A 159 6.88 -13.63 6.69
CA LEU A 159 5.54 -14.23 6.80
C LEU A 159 5.54 -15.74 6.49
N ALA A 160 6.37 -16.20 5.57
CA ALA A 160 6.53 -17.63 5.29
C ALA A 160 7.32 -18.34 6.40
N GLU A 161 8.44 -17.74 6.87
CA GLU A 161 9.24 -18.27 7.97
C GLU A 161 8.44 -18.43 9.28
N THR A 162 7.57 -17.46 9.59
CA THR A 162 6.76 -17.50 10.81
C THR A 162 5.51 -18.36 10.70
N ARG A 163 5.05 -18.64 9.48
CA ARG A 163 3.87 -19.47 9.22
C ARG A 163 4.10 -20.34 7.98
N PRO A 164 4.53 -21.61 8.14
CA PRO A 164 4.88 -22.49 7.02
C PRO A 164 3.78 -22.65 5.97
N ALA A 165 2.50 -22.54 6.34
CA ALA A 165 1.39 -22.56 5.36
C ALA A 165 1.47 -21.44 4.31
N ASN A 166 2.21 -20.37 4.57
CA ASN A 166 2.40 -19.27 3.64
C ASN A 166 3.45 -19.57 2.56
N GLU A 167 4.30 -20.60 2.74
CA GLU A 167 5.30 -21.03 1.75
C GLU A 167 4.66 -21.36 0.40
N ALA A 168 3.44 -21.91 0.42
CA ALA A 168 2.69 -22.21 -0.79
C ALA A 168 2.38 -20.98 -1.67
N PHE A 169 2.38 -19.78 -1.07
CA PHE A 169 2.04 -18.53 -1.74
C PHE A 169 3.26 -17.64 -2.02
N LEU A 170 4.38 -17.89 -1.33
CA LEU A 170 5.55 -17.00 -1.34
C LEU A 170 6.10 -16.76 -2.74
N TYR A 171 6.22 -17.81 -3.56
CA TYR A 171 6.73 -17.66 -4.94
C TYR A 171 5.87 -16.69 -5.75
N GLY A 172 4.53 -16.84 -5.66
CA GLY A 172 3.59 -15.94 -6.35
C GLY A 172 3.67 -14.49 -5.86
N TRP A 173 3.84 -14.30 -4.55
CA TRP A 173 4.01 -12.96 -3.98
C TRP A 173 5.28 -12.28 -4.50
N LEU A 174 6.39 -12.99 -4.51
CA LEU A 174 7.68 -12.43 -5.00
C LEU A 174 7.65 -12.21 -6.52
N ALA A 175 7.13 -13.14 -7.29
CA ALA A 175 7.09 -13.02 -8.75
C ALA A 175 6.16 -11.92 -9.26
N GLY A 176 5.11 -11.61 -8.53
CA GLY A 176 4.07 -10.69 -8.99
C GLY A 176 4.17 -9.26 -8.45
N ARG A 177 5.03 -8.98 -7.43
CA ARG A 177 4.92 -7.73 -6.66
C ARG A 177 6.23 -7.06 -6.25
N THR A 178 7.38 -7.63 -6.56
CA THR A 178 8.71 -7.08 -6.19
C THR A 178 9.58 -6.77 -7.41
N ALA A 179 8.95 -6.45 -8.53
CA ALA A 179 9.65 -6.18 -9.79
C ALA A 179 10.04 -4.70 -9.95
#